data_8470f330121cc8dcc2677767436c2a38
#
_entry.id   8470f330121cc8dcc2677767436c2a38
#
_cell.length_a   1.000
_cell.length_b   1.000
_cell.length_c   1.000
_cell.angle_alpha   90.00
_cell.angle_beta   90.00
_cell.angle_gamma   90.00
#
_symmetry.space_group_name_H-M   'P 1'
#
loop_
_entity.id
_entity.type
_entity.pdbx_description
1 polymer ?
#
loop_
_entity_poly.entity_id
_entity_poly.type
_entity_poly.pdbx_seq_one_letter_code
_entity_poly.pdbx_strand_id
1 'polypeptide(L)'
;MAEMKQKPLSVCIIGAGNVATHLARALNGPCRVCQIFSRSEASAKRLADAIGCGYTTDTAALVPDADFYLIAVADDAVAEVVKSTPDFPGIWAHTSGSVPADVFSNHKQHYGVFYPLQTFTRDVEVDVSEVPFFIEGNTPEVAERLASIASLISRSVEFADSARRRQLHIAAVFACNFANLMWMEADELLHDAGLDIRFLMPLLRVTLGKLHAVSPEEAMTGPARRGDTDVIESHLGSLPPEKQAIYRLLSDTILKKYHPSVSGKQQSDTKND
;
A
#
# COMPACT_ATOMS: atom_id res chain seq x y z
N MET A 1 0.50 -46.34 4.47
CA MET A 1 -0.09 -45.35 5.40
C MET A 1 -0.67 -44.24 4.54
N ALA A 2 -1.98 -44.06 4.52
CA ALA A 2 -2.61 -42.96 3.80
C ALA A 2 -2.24 -41.68 4.52
N GLU A 3 -1.53 -40.76 3.86
CA GLU A 3 -1.37 -39.38 4.33
C GLU A 3 -2.78 -38.81 4.53
N MET A 4 -3.15 -38.57 5.77
CA MET A 4 -4.32 -37.75 6.09
C MET A 4 -4.04 -36.37 5.51
N LYS A 5 -4.57 -36.06 4.31
CA LYS A 5 -4.52 -34.70 3.74
C LYS A 5 -5.19 -33.79 4.77
N GLN A 6 -4.38 -32.97 5.44
CA GLN A 6 -4.85 -31.95 6.35
C GLN A 6 -5.85 -31.06 5.60
N LYS A 7 -7.03 -30.83 6.18
CA LYS A 7 -8.06 -29.96 5.57
C LYS A 7 -7.43 -28.58 5.30
N PRO A 8 -7.56 -28.05 4.10
CA PRO A 8 -6.99 -26.73 3.81
C PRO A 8 -7.61 -25.68 4.73
N LEU A 9 -6.78 -24.74 5.20
CA LEU A 9 -7.24 -23.60 6.03
C LEU A 9 -8.36 -22.85 5.34
N SER A 10 -9.44 -22.58 6.08
CA SER A 10 -10.60 -21.82 5.59
C SER A 10 -10.42 -20.35 5.88
N VAL A 11 -10.67 -19.50 4.86
CA VAL A 11 -10.49 -18.04 4.91
C VAL A 11 -11.80 -17.36 4.57
N CYS A 12 -12.26 -16.48 5.47
CA CYS A 12 -13.35 -15.54 5.22
C CYS A 12 -12.74 -14.16 4.95
N ILE A 13 -13.06 -13.54 3.81
CA ILE A 13 -12.54 -12.22 3.45
C ILE A 13 -13.63 -11.17 3.62
N ILE A 14 -13.33 -10.15 4.39
CA ILE A 14 -14.22 -9.04 4.71
C ILE A 14 -13.72 -7.81 3.96
N GLY A 15 -14.38 -7.52 2.85
CA GLY A 15 -14.03 -6.53 1.83
C GLY A 15 -14.05 -7.11 0.43
N ALA A 16 -14.28 -6.26 -0.58
CA ALA A 16 -14.23 -6.62 -2.00
C ALA A 16 -13.56 -5.52 -2.84
N GLY A 17 -12.63 -4.78 -2.23
CA GLY A 17 -11.79 -3.76 -2.86
C GLY A 17 -10.57 -4.35 -3.58
N ASN A 18 -9.60 -3.48 -3.89
CA ASN A 18 -8.37 -3.87 -4.61
C ASN A 18 -7.57 -4.92 -3.81
N VAL A 19 -7.23 -4.63 -2.55
CA VAL A 19 -6.48 -5.55 -1.67
C VAL A 19 -7.20 -6.88 -1.53
N ALA A 20 -8.50 -6.83 -1.18
CA ALA A 20 -9.32 -8.04 -1.04
C ALA A 20 -9.33 -8.90 -2.30
N THR A 21 -9.38 -8.30 -3.49
CA THR A 21 -9.41 -9.02 -4.77
C THR A 21 -8.12 -9.79 -5.00
N HIS A 22 -6.96 -9.15 -4.79
CA HIS A 22 -5.66 -9.80 -4.99
C HIS A 22 -5.40 -10.88 -3.94
N LEU A 23 -5.70 -10.60 -2.66
CA LEU A 23 -5.48 -11.58 -1.59
C LEU A 23 -6.45 -12.76 -1.68
N ALA A 24 -7.72 -12.54 -2.10
CA ALA A 24 -8.66 -13.64 -2.37
C ALA A 24 -8.14 -14.59 -3.44
N ARG A 25 -7.62 -14.04 -4.54
CA ARG A 25 -7.02 -14.85 -5.62
C ARG A 25 -5.79 -15.61 -5.17
N ALA A 26 -4.88 -14.94 -4.45
CA ALA A 26 -3.64 -15.55 -3.99
C ALA A 26 -3.88 -16.66 -2.93
N LEU A 27 -4.81 -16.44 -2.01
CA LEU A 27 -5.15 -17.39 -0.96
C LEU A 27 -6.00 -18.57 -1.47
N ASN A 28 -6.75 -18.39 -2.57
CA ASN A 28 -7.60 -19.45 -3.11
C ASN A 28 -6.77 -20.46 -3.90
N GLY A 29 -6.50 -21.58 -3.29
CA GLY A 29 -5.63 -22.66 -3.78
C GLY A 29 -4.82 -23.20 -2.61
N PRO A 30 -3.85 -22.42 -2.05
CA PRO A 30 -3.17 -22.81 -0.81
C PRO A 30 -4.12 -22.94 0.40
N CYS A 31 -5.12 -22.06 0.45
CA CYS A 31 -6.24 -22.10 1.40
C CYS A 31 -7.56 -22.30 0.66
N ARG A 32 -8.64 -22.46 1.39
CA ARG A 32 -10.00 -22.42 0.87
C ARG A 32 -10.65 -21.10 1.25
N VAL A 33 -10.78 -20.17 0.32
CA VAL A 33 -11.63 -18.99 0.52
C VAL A 33 -13.08 -19.45 0.54
N CYS A 34 -13.75 -19.33 1.69
CA CYS A 34 -15.08 -19.88 1.91
C CYS A 34 -16.20 -18.85 1.74
N GLN A 35 -15.92 -17.57 2.02
CA GLN A 35 -16.90 -16.51 1.92
C GLN A 35 -16.25 -15.14 1.69
N ILE A 36 -16.93 -14.30 0.92
CA ILE A 36 -16.63 -12.88 0.75
C ILE A 36 -17.74 -12.05 1.39
N PHE A 37 -17.38 -11.10 2.24
CA PHE A 37 -18.33 -10.08 2.73
C PHE A 37 -18.04 -8.74 2.09
N SER A 38 -19.08 -8.00 1.70
CA SER A 38 -19.00 -6.58 1.37
C SER A 38 -20.37 -5.91 1.55
N ARG A 39 -20.39 -4.64 1.95
CA ARG A 39 -21.62 -3.83 2.01
C ARG A 39 -22.29 -3.68 0.63
N SER A 40 -21.50 -3.73 -0.44
CA SER A 40 -22.02 -3.74 -1.82
C SER A 40 -22.20 -5.17 -2.28
N GLU A 41 -23.45 -5.60 -2.50
CA GLU A 41 -23.79 -6.92 -3.00
C GLU A 41 -23.12 -7.20 -4.35
N ALA A 42 -23.17 -6.23 -5.27
CA ALA A 42 -22.53 -6.37 -6.59
C ALA A 42 -21.02 -6.63 -6.49
N SER A 43 -20.34 -5.98 -5.53
CA SER A 43 -18.91 -6.18 -5.31
C SER A 43 -18.61 -7.52 -4.64
N ALA A 44 -19.41 -7.92 -3.62
CA ALA A 44 -19.28 -9.20 -2.95
C ALA A 44 -19.49 -10.35 -3.93
N LYS A 45 -20.61 -10.32 -4.66
CA LYS A 45 -20.96 -11.33 -5.66
C LYS A 45 -19.90 -11.46 -6.75
N ARG A 46 -19.47 -10.36 -7.34
CA ARG A 46 -18.45 -10.38 -8.40
C ARG A 46 -17.16 -11.07 -7.95
N LEU A 47 -16.66 -10.74 -6.73
CA LEU A 47 -15.45 -11.36 -6.21
C LEU A 47 -15.69 -12.83 -5.85
N ALA A 48 -16.82 -13.16 -5.22
CA ALA A 48 -17.18 -14.52 -4.86
C ALA A 48 -17.33 -15.42 -6.09
N ASP A 49 -17.98 -14.95 -7.15
CA ASP A 49 -18.11 -15.66 -8.42
C ASP A 49 -16.72 -15.95 -9.06
N ALA A 50 -15.80 -14.96 -9.00
CA ALA A 50 -14.44 -15.12 -9.53
C ALA A 50 -13.59 -16.12 -8.73
N ILE A 51 -13.87 -16.30 -7.44
CA ILE A 51 -13.17 -17.22 -6.53
C ILE A 51 -13.85 -18.60 -6.49
N GLY A 52 -15.15 -18.66 -6.74
CA GLY A 52 -15.95 -19.88 -6.61
C GLY A 52 -16.40 -20.15 -5.16
N CYS A 53 -16.76 -19.11 -4.39
CA CYS A 53 -17.16 -19.23 -3.00
C CYS A 53 -18.52 -18.53 -2.72
N GLY A 54 -18.99 -18.61 -1.45
CA GLY A 54 -20.18 -17.88 -1.01
C GLY A 54 -19.92 -16.39 -0.79
N TYR A 55 -21.00 -15.60 -0.71
CA TYR A 55 -20.93 -14.20 -0.31
C TYR A 55 -22.06 -13.82 0.64
N THR A 56 -21.86 -12.72 1.36
CA THR A 56 -22.88 -12.09 2.19
C THR A 56 -22.69 -10.57 2.24
N THR A 57 -23.76 -9.85 2.54
CA THR A 57 -23.75 -8.41 2.86
C THR A 57 -24.10 -8.16 4.33
N ASP A 58 -24.38 -9.21 5.08
CA ASP A 58 -24.72 -9.17 6.50
C ASP A 58 -23.58 -9.72 7.36
N THR A 59 -23.08 -8.93 8.30
CA THR A 59 -22.01 -9.33 9.24
C THR A 59 -22.45 -10.47 10.17
N ALA A 60 -23.75 -10.58 10.46
CA ALA A 60 -24.29 -11.67 11.26
C ALA A 60 -24.33 -13.01 10.51
N ALA A 61 -24.29 -12.97 9.16
CA ALA A 61 -24.27 -14.15 8.29
C ALA A 61 -22.86 -14.58 7.86
N LEU A 62 -21.82 -14.07 8.52
CA LEU A 62 -20.45 -14.57 8.34
C LEU A 62 -20.34 -16.01 8.79
N VAL A 63 -19.56 -16.83 8.09
CA VAL A 63 -19.29 -18.21 8.49
C VAL A 63 -18.60 -18.24 9.85
N PRO A 64 -19.12 -18.99 10.85
CA PRO A 64 -18.60 -18.92 12.22
C PRO A 64 -17.37 -19.79 12.47
N ASP A 65 -16.98 -20.65 11.53
CA ASP A 65 -15.97 -21.70 11.68
C ASP A 65 -14.80 -21.55 10.69
N ALA A 66 -14.57 -20.33 10.18
CA ALA A 66 -13.37 -20.05 9.41
C ALA A 66 -12.14 -20.00 10.31
N ASP A 67 -11.02 -20.55 9.82
CA ASP A 67 -9.74 -20.51 10.52
C ASP A 67 -9.14 -19.12 10.53
N PHE A 68 -9.45 -18.30 9.51
CA PHE A 68 -8.91 -16.96 9.32
C PHE A 68 -9.95 -15.99 8.75
N TYR A 69 -10.10 -14.83 9.40
CA TYR A 69 -10.95 -13.72 8.99
C TYR A 69 -10.07 -12.54 8.60
N LEU A 70 -10.01 -12.24 7.29
CA LEU A 70 -9.17 -11.18 6.74
C LEU A 70 -9.99 -9.93 6.44
N ILE A 71 -9.79 -8.86 7.19
CA ILE A 71 -10.43 -7.56 6.99
C ILE A 71 -9.60 -6.73 6.01
N ALA A 72 -10.10 -6.57 4.79
CA ALA A 72 -9.50 -5.82 3.69
C ALA A 72 -10.44 -4.72 3.19
N VAL A 73 -10.80 -3.81 4.08
CA VAL A 73 -11.62 -2.62 3.85
C VAL A 73 -10.77 -1.34 3.96
N ALA A 74 -11.37 -0.18 3.70
CA ALA A 74 -10.71 1.11 3.92
C ALA A 74 -10.39 1.31 5.42
N ASP A 75 -9.30 2.02 5.71
CA ASP A 75 -8.77 2.17 7.07
C ASP A 75 -9.79 2.73 8.06
N ASP A 76 -10.60 3.71 7.64
CA ASP A 76 -11.67 4.32 8.41
C ASP A 76 -12.83 3.37 8.75
N ALA A 77 -13.02 2.32 7.95
CA ALA A 77 -14.06 1.32 8.16
C ALA A 77 -13.62 0.13 9.05
N VAL A 78 -12.32 -0.04 9.32
CA VAL A 78 -11.81 -1.21 10.07
C VAL A 78 -12.45 -1.32 11.46
N ALA A 79 -12.47 -0.22 12.22
CA ALA A 79 -12.99 -0.23 13.59
C ALA A 79 -14.49 -0.54 13.65
N GLU A 80 -15.28 -0.06 12.69
CA GLU A 80 -16.70 -0.36 12.59
C GLU A 80 -16.94 -1.83 12.27
N VAL A 81 -16.20 -2.38 11.32
CA VAL A 81 -16.27 -3.80 10.94
C VAL A 81 -15.91 -4.69 12.12
N VAL A 82 -14.83 -4.37 12.85
CA VAL A 82 -14.41 -5.12 14.03
C VAL A 82 -15.51 -5.16 15.10
N LYS A 83 -16.19 -4.05 15.34
CA LYS A 83 -17.30 -3.95 16.32
C LYS A 83 -18.57 -4.65 15.87
N SER A 84 -18.89 -4.60 14.59
CA SER A 84 -20.15 -5.14 14.04
C SER A 84 -20.09 -6.64 13.74
N THR A 85 -18.90 -7.25 13.74
CA THR A 85 -18.74 -8.68 13.47
C THR A 85 -18.72 -9.48 14.77
N PRO A 86 -19.34 -10.69 14.81
CA PRO A 86 -19.24 -11.59 15.97
C PRO A 86 -17.79 -11.98 16.27
N ASP A 87 -17.50 -12.35 17.53
CA ASP A 87 -16.20 -12.92 17.90
C ASP A 87 -16.21 -14.43 17.66
N PHE A 88 -15.74 -14.85 16.50
CA PHE A 88 -15.55 -16.26 16.17
C PHE A 88 -14.14 -16.71 16.52
N PRO A 89 -13.93 -18.03 16.80
CA PRO A 89 -12.66 -18.55 17.34
C PRO A 89 -11.47 -18.51 16.37
N GLY A 90 -11.68 -18.20 15.10
CA GLY A 90 -10.60 -18.03 14.11
C GLY A 90 -9.73 -16.82 14.40
N ILE A 91 -8.59 -16.73 13.69
CA ILE A 91 -7.71 -15.56 13.77
C ILE A 91 -8.30 -14.41 12.93
N TRP A 92 -8.35 -13.21 13.50
CA TRP A 92 -8.79 -12.00 12.84
C TRP A 92 -7.58 -11.13 12.49
N ALA A 93 -7.49 -10.64 11.26
CA ALA A 93 -6.46 -9.67 10.93
C ALA A 93 -6.96 -8.65 9.91
N HIS A 94 -6.46 -7.42 10.00
CA HIS A 94 -6.66 -6.41 8.96
C HIS A 94 -5.42 -6.24 8.08
N THR A 95 -5.62 -5.58 6.92
CA THR A 95 -4.55 -5.36 5.93
C THR A 95 -4.02 -3.93 5.91
N SER A 96 -4.39 -3.09 6.88
CA SER A 96 -3.99 -1.67 6.91
C SER A 96 -2.53 -1.49 7.33
N GLY A 97 -1.83 -0.57 6.66
CA GLY A 97 -0.51 -0.09 7.08
C GLY A 97 -0.56 0.92 8.23
N SER A 98 -1.69 1.60 8.43
CA SER A 98 -1.86 2.72 9.37
C SER A 98 -2.59 2.37 10.64
N VAL A 99 -3.60 1.48 10.58
CA VAL A 99 -4.42 1.09 11.73
C VAL A 99 -3.62 0.19 12.66
N PRO A 100 -3.59 0.48 13.98
CA PRO A 100 -2.88 -0.38 14.93
C PRO A 100 -3.65 -1.68 15.21
N ALA A 101 -2.92 -2.73 15.62
CA ALA A 101 -3.53 -4.04 15.91
C ALA A 101 -4.51 -4.01 17.08
N ASP A 102 -4.34 -3.09 18.01
CA ASP A 102 -5.17 -2.96 19.21
C ASP A 102 -6.64 -2.55 18.92
N VAL A 103 -6.95 -2.17 17.67
CA VAL A 103 -8.35 -1.99 17.22
C VAL A 103 -9.23 -3.20 17.52
N PHE A 104 -8.65 -4.38 17.64
CA PHE A 104 -9.33 -5.63 17.97
C PHE A 104 -9.47 -5.91 19.47
N SER A 105 -8.69 -5.25 20.34
CA SER A 105 -8.38 -5.68 21.71
C SER A 105 -9.59 -6.00 22.60
N ASN A 106 -10.71 -5.31 22.43
CA ASN A 106 -11.93 -5.54 23.21
C ASN A 106 -13.01 -6.30 22.44
N HIS A 107 -12.69 -6.86 21.27
CA HIS A 107 -13.65 -7.42 20.34
C HIS A 107 -13.30 -8.80 19.85
N LYS A 108 -12.00 -9.16 19.83
CA LYS A 108 -11.52 -10.43 19.29
C LYS A 108 -10.45 -11.03 20.21
N GLN A 109 -10.49 -12.35 20.36
CA GLN A 109 -9.54 -13.08 21.22
C GLN A 109 -8.18 -13.28 20.52
N HIS A 110 -8.19 -13.68 19.24
CA HIS A 110 -7.00 -13.97 18.45
C HIS A 110 -6.95 -13.00 17.26
N TYR A 111 -6.03 -12.06 17.30
CA TYR A 111 -6.01 -11.02 16.28
C TYR A 111 -4.61 -10.51 15.93
N GLY A 112 -4.52 -9.84 14.80
CA GLY A 112 -3.29 -9.24 14.36
C GLY A 112 -3.43 -8.41 13.09
N VAL A 113 -2.31 -8.28 12.38
CA VAL A 113 -2.21 -7.57 11.12
C VAL A 113 -1.55 -8.48 10.09
N PHE A 114 -2.08 -8.42 8.87
CA PHE A 114 -1.64 -9.15 7.70
C PHE A 114 -1.43 -8.14 6.56
N TYR A 115 -0.36 -7.34 6.67
CA TYR A 115 -0.15 -6.16 5.81
C TYR A 115 0.71 -6.47 4.59
N PRO A 116 0.14 -6.51 3.37
CA PRO A 116 0.91 -6.58 2.14
C PRO A 116 1.42 -5.19 1.77
N LEU A 117 2.74 -5.03 1.63
CA LEU A 117 3.35 -3.77 1.19
C LEU A 117 3.31 -3.68 -0.34
N GLN A 118 2.18 -3.22 -0.87
CA GLN A 118 1.98 -3.09 -2.31
C GLN A 118 0.91 -2.04 -2.63
N THR A 119 0.99 -1.45 -3.83
CA THR A 119 -0.06 -0.63 -4.43
C THR A 119 -0.92 -1.51 -5.34
N PHE A 120 -2.08 -1.92 -4.84
CA PHE A 120 -2.99 -2.78 -5.60
C PHE A 120 -3.99 -1.97 -6.43
N THR A 121 -4.08 -2.31 -7.71
CA THR A 121 -5.16 -1.88 -8.61
C THR A 121 -5.85 -3.14 -9.11
N ARG A 122 -7.18 -3.19 -9.02
CA ARG A 122 -7.98 -4.43 -9.22
C ARG A 122 -7.66 -5.17 -10.52
N ASP A 123 -7.53 -4.41 -11.61
CA ASP A 123 -7.42 -4.96 -12.96
C ASP A 123 -5.97 -5.00 -13.46
N VAL A 124 -5.01 -4.68 -12.59
CA VAL A 124 -3.57 -4.80 -12.87
C VAL A 124 -3.05 -6.03 -12.15
N GLU A 125 -2.48 -6.95 -12.92
CA GLU A 125 -1.90 -8.17 -12.36
C GLU A 125 -0.67 -7.86 -11.49
N VAL A 126 -0.64 -8.45 -10.30
CA VAL A 126 0.47 -8.35 -9.35
C VAL A 126 0.88 -9.76 -8.96
N ASP A 127 2.15 -10.09 -9.13
CA ASP A 127 2.71 -11.33 -8.58
C ASP A 127 2.81 -11.19 -7.05
N VAL A 128 1.82 -11.73 -6.34
CA VAL A 128 1.75 -11.65 -4.88
C VAL A 128 2.93 -12.38 -4.23
N SER A 129 3.57 -13.33 -4.92
CA SER A 129 4.74 -14.03 -4.38
C SER A 129 5.95 -13.13 -4.14
N GLU A 130 6.03 -11.98 -4.81
CA GLU A 130 7.07 -10.96 -4.64
C GLU A 130 6.67 -9.85 -3.65
N VAL A 131 5.43 -9.83 -3.18
CA VAL A 131 4.92 -8.81 -2.25
C VAL A 131 5.40 -9.09 -0.83
N PRO A 132 6.14 -8.19 -0.17
CA PRO A 132 6.49 -8.35 1.23
C PRO A 132 5.25 -8.24 2.14
N PHE A 133 5.11 -9.17 3.07
CA PHE A 133 4.08 -9.13 4.11
C PHE A 133 4.68 -8.78 5.46
N PHE A 134 4.04 -7.85 6.16
CA PHE A 134 4.41 -7.46 7.51
C PHE A 134 3.33 -7.92 8.48
N ILE A 135 3.75 -8.75 9.45
CA ILE A 135 2.88 -9.49 10.35
C ILE A 135 3.00 -8.94 11.77
N GLU A 136 1.87 -8.79 12.43
CA GLU A 136 1.76 -8.51 13.86
C GLU A 136 0.68 -9.42 14.45
N GLY A 137 0.91 -9.99 15.62
CA GLY A 137 -0.07 -10.79 16.36
C GLY A 137 -0.19 -10.28 17.78
N ASN A 138 -1.38 -10.41 18.38
CA ASN A 138 -1.57 -10.09 19.79
C ASN A 138 -0.88 -11.08 20.75
N THR A 139 -0.48 -12.24 20.23
CA THR A 139 0.42 -13.19 20.90
C THR A 139 1.45 -13.72 19.90
N PRO A 140 2.59 -14.28 20.37
CA PRO A 140 3.57 -14.91 19.50
C PRO A 140 2.97 -16.02 18.61
N GLU A 141 2.08 -16.83 19.16
CA GLU A 141 1.44 -17.96 18.48
C GLU A 141 0.54 -17.46 17.33
N VAL A 142 -0.19 -16.36 17.54
CA VAL A 142 -1.02 -15.72 16.51
C VAL A 142 -0.13 -15.14 15.42
N ALA A 143 0.96 -14.46 15.78
CA ALA A 143 1.90 -13.89 14.82
C ALA A 143 2.52 -14.99 13.94
N GLU A 144 3.00 -16.07 14.52
CA GLU A 144 3.58 -17.22 13.79
C GLU A 144 2.55 -17.87 12.86
N ARG A 145 1.31 -17.98 13.30
CA ARG A 145 0.25 -18.56 12.47
C ARG A 145 -0.10 -17.67 11.29
N LEU A 146 -0.19 -16.34 11.48
CA LEU A 146 -0.37 -15.38 10.40
C LEU A 146 0.82 -15.41 9.43
N ALA A 147 2.06 -15.48 9.95
CA ALA A 147 3.26 -15.59 9.12
C ALA A 147 3.26 -16.88 8.27
N SER A 148 2.82 -17.99 8.85
CA SER A 148 2.67 -19.25 8.12
C SER A 148 1.66 -19.15 6.98
N ILE A 149 0.55 -18.44 7.18
CA ILE A 149 -0.45 -18.18 6.11
C ILE A 149 0.15 -17.27 5.02
N ALA A 150 0.86 -16.21 5.39
CA ALA A 150 1.51 -15.31 4.45
C ALA A 150 2.56 -16.04 3.60
N SER A 151 3.32 -16.97 4.19
CA SER A 151 4.34 -17.77 3.50
C SER A 151 3.77 -18.75 2.45
N LEU A 152 2.46 -19.00 2.47
CA LEU A 152 1.81 -19.77 1.40
C LEU A 152 1.70 -18.99 0.09
N ILE A 153 1.75 -17.66 0.16
CA ILE A 153 1.48 -16.78 -0.98
C ILE A 153 2.60 -15.78 -1.26
N SER A 154 3.57 -15.64 -0.37
CA SER A 154 4.71 -14.71 -0.52
C SER A 154 6.02 -15.34 -0.08
N ARG A 155 7.12 -14.92 -0.72
CA ARG A 155 8.50 -15.30 -0.37
C ARG A 155 9.12 -14.39 0.68
N SER A 156 8.49 -13.26 1.01
CA SER A 156 9.00 -12.26 1.95
C SER A 156 7.96 -12.00 3.03
N VAL A 157 8.22 -12.51 4.24
CA VAL A 157 7.34 -12.35 5.40
C VAL A 157 8.18 -11.90 6.59
N GLU A 158 7.83 -10.73 7.14
CA GLU A 158 8.56 -10.07 8.21
C GLU A 158 7.63 -9.74 9.39
N PHE A 159 8.18 -9.70 10.58
CA PHE A 159 7.44 -9.24 11.76
C PHE A 159 7.64 -7.74 11.96
N ALA A 160 6.56 -7.01 12.12
CA ALA A 160 6.60 -5.59 12.41
C ALA A 160 5.42 -5.19 13.30
N ASP A 161 5.72 -4.55 14.43
CA ASP A 161 4.71 -3.92 15.26
C ASP A 161 4.02 -2.74 14.56
N SER A 162 2.97 -2.23 15.17
CA SER A 162 2.18 -1.11 14.63
C SER A 162 3.01 0.14 14.38
N ALA A 163 4.04 0.42 15.20
CA ALA A 163 4.89 1.59 15.03
C ALA A 163 5.82 1.45 13.81
N ARG A 164 6.53 0.33 13.68
CA ARG A 164 7.39 0.02 12.52
C ARG A 164 6.59 -0.05 11.23
N ARG A 165 5.42 -0.69 11.25
CA ARG A 165 4.52 -0.79 10.09
C ARG A 165 4.06 0.60 9.64
N ARG A 166 3.70 1.50 10.57
CA ARG A 166 3.33 2.89 10.25
C ARG A 166 4.47 3.63 9.56
N GLN A 167 5.71 3.53 10.06
CA GLN A 167 6.86 4.17 9.42
C GLN A 167 7.11 3.62 8.02
N LEU A 168 6.98 2.31 7.84
CA LEU A 168 7.10 1.68 6.54
C LEU A 168 6.02 2.16 5.57
N HIS A 169 4.77 2.25 6.04
CA HIS A 169 3.66 2.76 5.22
C HIS A 169 3.88 4.22 4.80
N ILE A 170 4.34 5.09 5.71
CA ILE A 170 4.70 6.48 5.38
C ILE A 170 5.80 6.52 4.32
N ALA A 171 6.84 5.70 4.45
CA ALA A 171 7.90 5.61 3.45
C ALA A 171 7.36 5.15 2.07
N ALA A 172 6.43 4.19 2.06
CA ALA A 172 5.78 3.72 0.83
C ALA A 172 4.92 4.82 0.18
N VAL A 173 4.25 5.67 0.96
CA VAL A 173 3.52 6.84 0.43
C VAL A 173 4.48 7.76 -0.32
N PHE A 174 5.65 8.08 0.25
CA PHE A 174 6.67 8.88 -0.45
C PHE A 174 7.17 8.18 -1.72
N ALA A 175 7.50 6.90 -1.63
CA ALA A 175 8.12 6.16 -2.73
C ALA A 175 7.16 5.87 -3.89
N CYS A 176 5.86 5.72 -3.61
CA CYS A 176 4.88 5.28 -4.60
C CYS A 176 3.76 6.30 -4.83
N ASN A 177 3.01 6.73 -3.80
CA ASN A 177 1.84 7.58 -4.00
C ASN A 177 2.23 8.99 -4.47
N PHE A 178 3.23 9.61 -3.82
CA PHE A 178 3.72 10.93 -4.24
C PHE A 178 4.45 10.85 -5.58
N ALA A 179 5.23 9.78 -5.83
CA ALA A 179 5.84 9.56 -7.14
C ALA A 179 4.78 9.45 -8.23
N ASN A 180 3.67 8.75 -7.98
CA ASN A 180 2.57 8.64 -8.95
C ASN A 180 1.93 10.01 -9.24
N LEU A 181 1.76 10.87 -8.22
CA LEU A 181 1.32 12.25 -8.45
C LEU A 181 2.30 13.00 -9.37
N MET A 182 3.62 12.85 -9.16
CA MET A 182 4.60 13.48 -10.04
C MET A 182 4.51 12.98 -11.50
N TRP A 183 4.17 11.71 -11.69
CA TRP A 183 3.93 11.17 -13.04
C TRP A 183 2.65 11.74 -13.67
N MET A 184 1.59 11.97 -12.89
CA MET A 184 0.39 12.65 -13.37
C MET A 184 0.70 14.10 -13.78
N GLU A 185 1.45 14.85 -12.95
CA GLU A 185 1.89 16.21 -13.29
C GLU A 185 2.72 16.25 -14.59
N ALA A 186 3.60 15.27 -14.78
CA ALA A 186 4.40 15.16 -16.00
C ALA A 186 3.56 14.80 -17.22
N ASP A 187 2.57 13.90 -17.08
CA ASP A 187 1.67 13.50 -18.16
C ASP A 187 0.82 14.69 -18.66
N GLU A 188 0.28 15.48 -17.74
CA GLU A 188 -0.47 16.70 -18.08
C GLU A 188 0.39 17.71 -18.87
N LEU A 189 1.62 17.98 -18.41
CA LEU A 189 2.55 18.87 -19.11
C LEU A 189 2.91 18.37 -20.53
N LEU A 190 3.06 17.06 -20.68
CA LEU A 190 3.32 16.45 -21.98
C LEU A 190 2.10 16.53 -22.89
N HIS A 191 0.91 16.28 -22.35
CA HIS A 191 -0.35 16.36 -23.10
C HIS A 191 -0.56 17.76 -23.66
N ASP A 192 -0.33 18.81 -22.87
CA ASP A 192 -0.42 20.21 -23.29
C ASP A 192 0.57 20.56 -24.42
N ALA A 193 1.71 19.86 -24.47
CA ALA A 193 2.70 19.98 -25.53
C ALA A 193 2.46 19.04 -26.73
N GLY A 194 1.37 18.27 -26.74
CA GLY A 194 1.08 17.28 -27.78
C GLY A 194 1.99 16.05 -27.75
N LEU A 195 2.57 15.75 -26.59
CA LEU A 195 3.47 14.62 -26.36
C LEU A 195 2.80 13.53 -25.49
N ASP A 196 3.44 12.38 -25.37
CA ASP A 196 2.92 11.20 -24.66
C ASP A 196 3.87 10.77 -23.54
N ILE A 197 3.33 10.39 -22.39
CA ILE A 197 4.07 9.91 -21.22
C ILE A 197 5.01 8.73 -21.55
N ARG A 198 4.72 7.98 -22.61
CA ARG A 198 5.57 6.88 -23.10
C ARG A 198 7.01 7.31 -23.41
N PHE A 199 7.23 8.57 -23.77
CA PHE A 199 8.57 9.11 -23.97
C PHE A 199 9.41 9.13 -22.68
N LEU A 200 8.77 9.23 -21.51
CA LEU A 200 9.44 9.20 -20.20
C LEU A 200 9.70 7.78 -19.69
N MET A 201 9.04 6.75 -20.22
CA MET A 201 9.16 5.39 -19.69
C MET A 201 10.61 4.85 -19.65
N PRO A 202 11.47 5.07 -20.67
CA PRO A 202 12.88 4.67 -20.57
C PRO A 202 13.62 5.40 -19.44
N LEU A 203 13.35 6.70 -19.25
CA LEU A 203 13.95 7.51 -18.18
C LEU A 203 13.53 7.00 -16.80
N LEU A 204 12.25 6.69 -16.59
CA LEU A 204 11.73 6.17 -15.34
C LEU A 204 12.35 4.82 -14.99
N ARG A 205 12.49 3.91 -15.97
CA ARG A 205 13.15 2.60 -15.76
C ARG A 205 14.60 2.77 -15.29
N VAL A 206 15.36 3.67 -15.92
CA VAL A 206 16.74 3.94 -15.52
C VAL A 206 16.80 4.55 -14.12
N THR A 207 15.89 5.47 -13.80
CA THR A 207 15.83 6.13 -12.48
C THR A 207 15.59 5.11 -11.37
N LEU A 208 14.62 4.21 -11.54
CA LEU A 208 14.36 3.12 -10.59
C LEU A 208 15.51 2.11 -10.55
N GLY A 209 16.06 1.75 -11.72
CA GLY A 209 17.18 0.79 -11.81
C GLY A 209 18.44 1.22 -11.07
N LYS A 210 18.72 2.53 -10.98
CA LYS A 210 19.86 3.06 -10.21
C LYS A 210 19.81 2.70 -8.72
N LEU A 211 18.61 2.56 -8.14
CA LEU A 211 18.43 2.22 -6.72
C LEU A 211 18.93 0.82 -6.35
N HIS A 212 19.20 -0.05 -7.35
CA HIS A 212 19.87 -1.34 -7.11
C HIS A 212 21.40 -1.22 -6.97
N ALA A 213 21.98 -0.12 -7.45
CA ALA A 213 23.43 0.04 -7.51
C ALA A 213 23.96 1.12 -6.56
N VAL A 214 23.17 2.17 -6.32
CA VAL A 214 23.58 3.32 -5.51
C VAL A 214 22.44 3.77 -4.59
N SER A 215 22.75 4.55 -3.56
CA SER A 215 21.75 5.11 -2.66
C SER A 215 20.84 6.13 -3.39
N PRO A 216 19.61 6.38 -2.89
CA PRO A 216 18.75 7.44 -3.43
C PRO A 216 19.41 8.82 -3.45
N GLU A 217 20.29 9.09 -2.52
CA GLU A 217 21.04 10.36 -2.46
C GLU A 217 22.06 10.48 -3.60
N GLU A 218 22.79 9.41 -3.89
CA GLU A 218 23.75 9.36 -5.00
C GLU A 218 23.07 9.32 -6.37
N ALA A 219 21.88 8.71 -6.45
CA ALA A 219 21.09 8.63 -7.67
C ALA A 219 20.46 9.97 -8.09
N MET A 220 20.40 10.96 -7.17
CA MET A 220 19.75 12.25 -7.44
C MET A 220 20.48 13.05 -8.51
N THR A 221 19.74 13.57 -9.47
CA THR A 221 20.22 14.40 -10.59
C THR A 221 19.29 15.60 -10.81
N GLY A 222 19.58 16.42 -11.81
CA GLY A 222 18.73 17.54 -12.22
C GLY A 222 19.24 18.93 -11.80
N PRO A 223 18.53 20.00 -12.19
CA PRO A 223 18.98 21.39 -11.97
C PRO A 223 19.19 21.70 -10.48
N ALA A 224 18.22 21.37 -9.64
CA ALA A 224 18.32 21.64 -8.19
C ALA A 224 19.50 20.87 -7.53
N ARG A 225 19.81 19.65 -7.98
CA ARG A 225 20.98 18.90 -7.50
C ARG A 225 22.30 19.56 -7.87
N ARG A 226 22.35 20.25 -9.02
CA ARG A 226 23.54 21.01 -9.47
C ARG A 226 23.60 22.43 -8.95
N GLY A 227 22.51 22.96 -8.38
CA GLY A 227 22.40 24.34 -7.94
C GLY A 227 22.09 25.33 -9.07
N ASP A 228 21.53 24.88 -10.18
CA ASP A 228 21.22 25.67 -11.39
C ASP A 228 19.95 26.51 -11.16
N THR A 229 20.03 27.56 -10.37
CA THR A 229 18.88 28.42 -10.00
C THR A 229 18.23 29.10 -11.20
N ASP A 230 19.01 29.54 -12.19
CA ASP A 230 18.47 30.19 -13.40
C ASP A 230 17.58 29.24 -14.21
N VAL A 231 17.97 27.97 -14.29
CA VAL A 231 17.15 26.93 -14.95
C VAL A 231 15.85 26.70 -14.17
N ILE A 232 15.92 26.68 -12.84
CA ILE A 232 14.73 26.51 -11.98
C ILE A 232 13.75 27.67 -12.18
N GLU A 233 14.21 28.92 -12.16
CA GLU A 233 13.36 30.11 -12.38
C GLU A 233 12.78 30.14 -13.80
N SER A 234 13.57 29.76 -14.81
CA SER A 234 13.07 29.61 -16.19
C SER A 234 11.95 28.58 -16.30
N HIS A 235 12.10 27.43 -15.62
CA HIS A 235 11.04 26.41 -15.59
C HIS A 235 9.79 26.94 -14.88
N LEU A 236 9.94 27.61 -13.73
CA LEU A 236 8.83 28.21 -13.01
C LEU A 236 8.07 29.23 -13.85
N GLY A 237 8.77 30.07 -14.62
CA GLY A 237 8.15 31.02 -15.56
C GLY A 237 7.38 30.38 -16.71
N SER A 238 7.69 29.11 -17.01
CA SER A 238 7.04 28.35 -18.09
C SER A 238 5.90 27.44 -17.59
N LEU A 239 5.81 27.22 -16.26
CA LEU A 239 4.80 26.34 -15.67
C LEU A 239 3.46 27.05 -15.45
N PRO A 240 2.33 26.36 -15.60
CA PRO A 240 1.04 26.83 -15.11
C PRO A 240 1.09 27.19 -13.62
N PRO A 241 0.38 28.23 -13.16
CA PRO A 241 0.46 28.72 -11.78
C PRO A 241 0.19 27.63 -10.72
N GLU A 242 -0.73 26.71 -10.97
CA GLU A 242 -1.10 25.61 -10.09
C GLU A 242 0.04 24.60 -9.87
N LYS A 243 0.96 24.48 -10.85
CA LYS A 243 2.10 23.53 -10.77
C LYS A 243 3.37 24.18 -10.17
N GLN A 244 3.43 25.53 -10.15
CA GLN A 244 4.61 26.24 -9.65
C GLN A 244 4.89 25.95 -8.16
N ALA A 245 3.84 25.84 -7.34
CA ALA A 245 3.99 25.63 -5.90
C ALA A 245 4.70 24.31 -5.57
N ILE A 246 4.30 23.22 -6.19
CA ILE A 246 4.92 21.90 -5.99
C ILE A 246 6.32 21.85 -6.58
N TYR A 247 6.52 22.42 -7.75
CA TYR A 247 7.84 22.48 -8.39
C TYR A 247 8.84 23.25 -7.52
N ARG A 248 8.44 24.43 -7.00
CA ARG A 248 9.25 25.24 -6.08
C ARG A 248 9.57 24.49 -4.80
N LEU A 249 8.56 23.91 -4.13
CA LEU A 249 8.74 23.17 -2.89
C LEU A 249 9.79 22.05 -3.02
N LEU A 250 9.68 21.25 -4.08
CA LEU A 250 10.60 20.15 -4.33
C LEU A 250 12.01 20.63 -4.69
N SER A 251 12.11 21.67 -5.55
CA SER A 251 13.40 22.27 -5.94
C SER A 251 14.12 22.85 -4.73
N ASP A 252 13.43 23.61 -3.87
CA ASP A 252 13.98 24.20 -2.65
C ASP A 252 14.41 23.13 -1.66
N THR A 253 13.65 22.03 -1.55
CA THR A 253 14.00 20.91 -0.68
C THR A 253 15.29 20.24 -1.13
N ILE A 254 15.48 20.06 -2.43
CA ILE A 254 16.71 19.50 -3.01
C ILE A 254 17.87 20.49 -2.83
N LEU A 255 17.67 21.78 -3.15
CA LEU A 255 18.70 22.82 -2.95
C LEU A 255 19.19 22.88 -1.51
N LYS A 256 18.28 22.89 -0.53
CA LYS A 256 18.63 22.87 0.91
C LYS A 256 19.49 21.67 1.28
N LYS A 257 19.21 20.51 0.71
CA LYS A 257 19.96 19.28 1.00
C LYS A 257 21.37 19.32 0.41
N TYR A 258 21.54 19.81 -0.80
CA TYR A 258 22.81 19.71 -1.54
C TYR A 258 23.60 21.04 -1.61
N HIS A 259 22.92 22.17 -1.42
CA HIS A 259 23.50 23.54 -1.48
C HIS A 259 23.00 24.42 -0.33
N PRO A 260 23.27 24.08 0.94
CA PRO A 260 22.72 24.78 2.11
C PRO A 260 23.08 26.28 2.15
N SER A 261 24.17 26.69 1.52
CA SER A 261 24.60 28.09 1.43
C SER A 261 23.79 28.95 0.43
N VAL A 262 23.08 28.33 -0.52
CA VAL A 262 22.27 29.02 -1.53
C VAL A 262 20.87 29.34 -0.99
N SER A 263 20.32 28.49 -0.16
CA SER A 263 18.96 28.63 0.39
C SER A 263 18.81 29.73 1.47
N GLY A 264 19.89 30.27 2.00
CA GLY A 264 19.88 31.35 3.00
C GLY A 264 19.66 32.77 2.41
N LYS A 265 19.83 32.95 1.11
CA LYS A 265 19.73 34.29 0.49
C LYS A 265 18.30 34.69 0.10
N GLN A 266 17.39 33.73 -0.11
CA GLN A 266 16.00 34.05 -0.53
C GLN A 266 15.06 34.45 0.63
N GLN A 267 15.46 34.27 1.89
CA GLN A 267 14.65 34.70 3.06
C GLN A 267 14.94 36.12 3.53
N SER A 268 16.02 36.77 3.05
CA SER A 268 16.40 38.12 3.45
C SER A 268 15.72 39.23 2.63
N ASP A 269 15.24 38.93 1.41
CA ASP A 269 14.69 39.96 0.52
C ASP A 269 13.19 40.20 0.68
N THR A 270 12.48 39.40 1.47
CA THR A 270 11.04 39.56 1.74
C THR A 270 10.72 40.31 3.06
N LYS A 271 11.73 40.90 3.73
CA LYS A 271 11.55 41.64 4.98
C LYS A 271 11.81 43.14 4.88
N ASN A 272 12.01 43.68 3.69
CA ASN A 272 12.14 45.13 3.47
C ASN A 272 11.26 45.57 2.30
N ASP A 273 9.96 45.64 2.53
CA ASP A 273 9.02 46.56 1.89
C ASP A 273 7.81 46.76 2.80
#